data_ac0e0b9adb8401cf1e48750cc4ac4841
#
_entry.id   ac0e0b9adb8401cf1e48750cc4ac4841
#
_cell.length_a   1.000
_cell.length_b   1.000
_cell.length_c   1.000
_cell.angle_alpha   90.00
_cell.angle_beta   90.00
_cell.angle_gamma   90.00
#
_symmetry.space_group_name_H-M   'P 1'
#
loop_
_entity.id
_entity.type
_entity.pdbx_description
1 polymer ?
#
loop_
_entity_poly.entity_id
_entity_poly.type
_entity_poly.pdbx_seq_one_letter_code
_entity_poly.pdbx_strand_id
1 'polypeptide(L)'
;ILGRGYNMEFKVIESAKDPLFNEALKLYDDKLDIGLDEDSKIFKRSLENNKTENDYAFIVGIENQTVVSLATAHYEATTNSAFLIYLIAKESPNHDERMSLTLEAIEKQLNLLSQEVHNRDINFIMLEVPKEPSTVDIDDKLRNALEYRRQFLFENQFEKQDDIDYIHPNQNQKETPQKVDLFIKANIELTKDIYGTSVKSNYILKYVFANGISREIIYPLLKEMNLR
;
A
#
# COMPACT_ATOMS: atom_id res chain seq x y z
N ILE A 1 1.77 -15.10 -35.99
CA ILE A 1 1.47 -13.72 -35.55
C ILE A 1 1.86 -13.68 -34.09
N LEU A 2 3.10 -13.23 -33.85
CA LEU A 2 3.56 -12.98 -32.48
C LEU A 2 2.74 -11.81 -31.94
N GLY A 3 1.88 -12.07 -30.94
CA GLY A 3 1.13 -11.06 -30.25
C GLY A 3 2.09 -10.01 -29.69
N ARG A 4 1.88 -8.75 -30.03
CA ARG A 4 2.59 -7.65 -29.38
C ARG A 4 2.27 -7.75 -27.90
N GLY A 5 3.29 -8.09 -27.07
CA GLY A 5 3.16 -8.12 -25.64
C GLY A 5 2.61 -6.75 -25.16
N TYR A 6 1.69 -6.80 -24.23
CA TYR A 6 1.17 -5.60 -23.57
C TYR A 6 2.34 -4.84 -22.94
N ASN A 7 2.50 -3.57 -23.26
CA ASN A 7 3.65 -2.79 -22.85
C ASN A 7 3.24 -1.56 -22.06
N MET A 8 3.73 -1.46 -20.83
CA MET A 8 3.61 -0.29 -19.97
C MET A 8 5.01 0.23 -19.63
N GLU A 9 5.13 1.54 -19.55
CA GLU A 9 6.29 2.21 -19.00
C GLU A 9 6.00 2.63 -17.55
N PHE A 10 6.98 2.47 -16.66
CA PHE A 10 6.86 2.91 -15.27
C PHE A 10 7.83 4.02 -14.97
N LYS A 11 7.37 5.02 -14.20
CA LYS A 11 8.18 6.14 -13.72
C LYS A 11 8.02 6.33 -12.23
N VAL A 12 9.13 6.63 -11.57
CA VAL A 12 9.17 7.03 -10.17
C VAL A 12 8.84 8.51 -10.07
N ILE A 13 7.90 8.86 -9.19
CA ILE A 13 7.57 10.24 -8.85
C ILE A 13 8.37 10.62 -7.61
N GLU A 14 9.25 11.60 -7.74
CA GLU A 14 10.11 12.08 -6.64
C GLU A 14 9.66 13.43 -6.08
N SER A 15 8.78 14.13 -6.78
CA SER A 15 8.31 15.45 -6.41
C SER A 15 6.86 15.70 -6.82
N ALA A 16 6.13 16.42 -5.99
CA ALA A 16 4.79 16.90 -6.33
C ALA A 16 4.78 17.93 -7.47
N LYS A 17 5.95 18.41 -7.90
CA LYS A 17 6.10 19.30 -9.06
C LYS A 17 6.15 18.54 -10.39
N ASP A 18 6.32 17.21 -10.35
CA ASP A 18 6.28 16.39 -11.55
C ASP A 18 4.87 16.47 -12.17
N PRO A 19 4.76 16.74 -13.48
CA PRO A 19 3.45 16.79 -14.15
C PRO A 19 2.64 15.50 -13.99
N LEU A 20 3.28 14.35 -13.89
CA LEU A 20 2.63 13.06 -13.70
C LEU A 20 1.99 12.90 -12.32
N PHE A 21 2.44 13.67 -11.33
CA PHE A 21 1.84 13.67 -9.99
C PHE A 21 0.36 14.06 -10.02
N ASN A 22 0.01 15.12 -10.76
CA ASN A 22 -1.37 15.57 -10.88
C ASN A 22 -2.24 14.55 -11.64
N GLU A 23 -1.70 13.89 -12.67
CA GLU A 23 -2.43 12.81 -13.36
C GLU A 23 -2.67 11.60 -12.44
N ALA A 24 -1.69 11.26 -11.62
CA ALA A 24 -1.83 10.20 -10.63
C ALA A 24 -2.91 10.53 -9.58
N LEU A 25 -2.98 11.78 -9.12
CA LEU A 25 -4.03 12.22 -8.20
C LEU A 25 -5.42 12.13 -8.81
N LYS A 26 -5.58 12.43 -10.10
CA LYS A 26 -6.87 12.25 -10.79
C LYS A 26 -7.29 10.79 -10.82
N LEU A 27 -6.35 9.87 -11.09
CA LEU A 27 -6.64 8.45 -11.04
C LEU A 27 -7.03 8.00 -9.62
N TYR A 28 -6.37 8.52 -8.61
CA TYR A 28 -6.71 8.28 -7.21
C TYR A 28 -8.12 8.78 -6.86
N ASP A 29 -8.47 9.99 -7.28
CA ASP A 29 -9.79 10.58 -7.00
C ASP A 29 -10.93 9.85 -7.73
N ASP A 30 -10.65 9.28 -8.89
CA ASP A 30 -11.64 8.57 -9.72
C ASP A 30 -11.85 7.11 -9.30
N LYS A 31 -10.98 6.54 -8.47
CA LYS A 31 -11.11 5.16 -8.00
C LYS A 31 -12.30 4.98 -7.07
N LEU A 32 -12.76 3.74 -6.97
CA LEU A 32 -13.77 3.35 -5.97
C LEU A 32 -13.19 3.44 -4.55
N ASP A 33 -13.91 4.12 -3.66
CA ASP A 33 -13.57 4.19 -2.24
C ASP A 33 -13.88 2.86 -1.56
N ILE A 34 -12.87 2.23 -0.96
CA ILE A 34 -12.98 0.99 -0.19
C ILE A 34 -12.95 1.22 1.33
N GLY A 35 -13.03 2.48 1.78
CA GLY A 35 -13.06 2.85 3.20
C GLY A 35 -11.69 2.96 3.88
N LEU A 36 -10.59 2.89 3.14
CA LEU A 36 -9.22 2.99 3.67
C LEU A 36 -8.45 4.18 3.10
N ASP A 37 -9.15 5.10 2.46
CA ASP A 37 -8.53 6.24 1.79
C ASP A 37 -7.95 7.26 2.77
N GLU A 38 -6.81 7.81 2.40
CA GLU A 38 -6.20 8.95 3.07
C GLU A 38 -6.44 10.25 2.29
N ASP A 39 -6.31 11.39 2.96
CA ASP A 39 -6.37 12.70 2.31
C ASP A 39 -5.25 12.80 1.26
N SER A 40 -5.58 13.28 0.06
CA SER A 40 -4.61 13.42 -1.04
C SER A 40 -3.40 14.31 -0.71
N LYS A 41 -3.51 15.19 0.28
CA LYS A 41 -2.40 15.98 0.80
C LYS A 41 -1.27 15.13 1.40
N ILE A 42 -1.58 13.91 1.84
CA ILE A 42 -0.60 12.99 2.42
C ILE A 42 0.41 12.52 1.38
N PHE A 43 0.00 12.37 0.12
CA PHE A 43 0.94 12.04 -0.97
C PHE A 43 2.07 13.07 -1.09
N LYS A 44 1.70 14.35 -1.15
CA LYS A 44 2.68 15.45 -1.23
C LYS A 44 3.57 15.48 0.01
N ARG A 45 2.96 15.36 1.18
CA ARG A 45 3.66 15.36 2.47
C ARG A 45 4.66 14.20 2.58
N SER A 46 4.28 13.01 2.08
CA SER A 46 5.14 11.84 2.07
C SER A 46 6.32 11.98 1.11
N LEU A 47 6.09 12.58 -0.07
CA LEU A 47 7.17 12.89 -1.03
C LEU A 47 8.15 13.93 -0.50
N GLU A 48 7.67 14.90 0.29
CA GLU A 48 8.48 15.95 0.90
C GLU A 48 9.02 15.58 2.28
N ASN A 49 8.91 14.30 2.69
CA ASN A 49 9.29 13.85 4.03
C ASN A 49 10.78 14.09 4.30
N ASN A 50 11.04 14.89 5.32
CA ASN A 50 12.37 15.14 5.88
C ASN A 50 12.45 14.81 7.38
N LYS A 51 11.46 14.11 7.94
CA LYS A 51 11.35 13.81 9.36
C LYS A 51 11.93 12.45 9.74
N THR A 52 12.06 11.55 8.77
CA THR A 52 12.60 10.21 8.96
C THR A 52 13.60 9.89 7.87
N GLU A 53 14.46 8.91 8.11
CA GLU A 53 15.39 8.39 7.10
C GLU A 53 14.71 7.31 6.21
N ASN A 54 13.41 7.11 6.39
CA ASN A 54 12.66 6.14 5.63
C ASN A 54 12.18 6.74 4.31
N ASP A 55 12.12 5.90 3.30
CA ASP A 55 11.74 6.29 1.95
C ASP A 55 10.24 6.11 1.69
N TYR A 56 9.73 6.94 0.81
CA TYR A 56 8.39 6.82 0.25
C TYR A 56 8.50 6.55 -1.24
N ALA A 57 8.01 5.40 -1.68
CA ALA A 57 7.99 5.01 -3.07
C ALA A 57 6.66 5.39 -3.71
N PHE A 58 6.71 6.13 -4.80
CA PHE A 58 5.55 6.50 -5.60
C PHE A 58 5.88 6.22 -7.06
N ILE A 59 5.17 5.30 -7.68
CA ILE A 59 5.34 4.97 -9.10
C ILE A 59 4.03 5.16 -9.86
N VAL A 60 4.16 5.47 -11.15
CA VAL A 60 3.04 5.51 -12.09
C VAL A 60 3.33 4.60 -13.27
N GLY A 61 2.28 3.92 -13.75
CA GLY A 61 2.30 3.17 -14.99
C GLY A 61 1.71 4.00 -16.12
N ILE A 62 2.40 4.02 -17.25
CA ILE A 62 2.06 4.85 -18.40
C ILE A 62 1.82 3.96 -19.60
N GLU A 63 0.72 4.22 -20.29
CA GLU A 63 0.35 3.60 -21.54
C GLU A 63 -0.12 4.68 -22.51
N ASN A 64 0.45 4.73 -23.72
CA ASN A 64 0.13 5.75 -24.71
C ASN A 64 0.18 7.18 -24.14
N GLN A 65 1.24 7.48 -23.41
CA GLN A 65 1.50 8.80 -22.78
C GLN A 65 0.48 9.20 -21.69
N THR A 66 -0.34 8.28 -21.23
CA THR A 66 -1.37 8.52 -20.19
C THR A 66 -1.07 7.67 -18.98
N VAL A 67 -1.20 8.26 -17.79
CA VAL A 67 -1.13 7.50 -16.51
C VAL A 67 -2.34 6.59 -16.40
N VAL A 68 -2.10 5.30 -16.32
CA VAL A 68 -3.14 4.26 -16.21
C VAL A 68 -3.07 3.44 -14.93
N SER A 69 -2.02 3.61 -14.16
CA SER A 69 -1.88 2.96 -12.86
C SER A 69 -0.98 3.75 -11.93
N LEU A 70 -1.09 3.47 -10.64
CA LEU A 70 -0.17 3.97 -9.63
C LEU A 70 0.01 2.96 -8.50
N ALA A 71 1.15 3.03 -7.83
CA ALA A 71 1.38 2.35 -6.56
C ALA A 71 2.21 3.24 -5.64
N THR A 72 1.88 3.21 -4.36
CA THR A 72 2.61 3.93 -3.32
C THR A 72 2.91 3.02 -2.14
N ALA A 73 4.09 3.19 -1.54
CA ALA A 73 4.51 2.42 -0.38
C ALA A 73 5.45 3.22 0.51
N HIS A 74 5.40 2.98 1.81
CA HIS A 74 6.44 3.41 2.73
C HIS A 74 7.47 2.28 2.88
N TYR A 75 8.74 2.61 2.70
CA TYR A 75 9.85 1.72 2.98
C TYR A 75 10.41 2.01 4.39
N GLU A 76 10.36 1.01 5.26
CA GLU A 76 10.88 1.10 6.62
C GLU A 76 12.28 0.45 6.67
N ALA A 77 13.31 1.30 6.71
CA ALA A 77 14.70 0.87 6.56
C ALA A 77 15.20 0.02 7.75
N THR A 78 14.77 0.32 8.97
CA THR A 78 15.26 -0.37 10.18
C THR A 78 14.90 -1.86 10.18
N THR A 79 13.69 -2.19 9.76
CA THR A 79 13.21 -3.58 9.69
C THR A 79 13.27 -4.18 8.29
N ASN A 80 13.74 -3.41 7.32
CA ASN A 80 13.81 -3.79 5.91
C ASN A 80 12.49 -4.35 5.40
N SER A 81 11.43 -3.62 5.59
CA SER A 81 10.06 -3.98 5.22
C SER A 81 9.33 -2.79 4.62
N ALA A 82 8.17 -3.04 4.04
CA ALA A 82 7.37 -1.98 3.43
C ALA A 82 5.89 -2.11 3.76
N PHE A 83 5.23 -0.97 3.72
CA PHE A 83 3.78 -0.84 3.79
C PHE A 83 3.27 -0.37 2.43
N LEU A 84 2.65 -1.28 1.67
CA LEU A 84 2.00 -0.96 0.41
C LEU A 84 0.67 -0.25 0.72
N ILE A 85 0.55 1.01 0.26
CA ILE A 85 -0.61 1.84 0.60
C ILE A 85 -1.65 1.79 -0.51
N TYR A 86 -1.25 2.11 -1.74
CA TYR A 86 -2.11 2.07 -2.91
C TYR A 86 -1.53 1.22 -4.01
N LEU A 87 -2.42 0.49 -4.66
CA LEU A 87 -2.19 -0.23 -5.89
C LEU A 87 -3.47 -0.10 -6.72
N ILE A 88 -3.44 0.77 -7.71
CA ILE A 88 -4.61 1.20 -8.47
C ILE A 88 -4.31 1.11 -9.95
N ALA A 89 -5.23 0.53 -10.72
CA ALA A 89 -5.18 0.54 -12.17
C ALA A 89 -6.52 1.00 -12.74
N LYS A 90 -6.45 1.79 -13.81
CA LYS A 90 -7.62 2.24 -14.54
C LYS A 90 -8.32 1.06 -15.20
N GLU A 91 -9.64 1.04 -15.09
CA GLU A 91 -10.47 0.01 -15.72
C GLU A 91 -10.26 -0.05 -17.24
N SER A 92 -10.07 -1.25 -17.74
CA SER A 92 -9.94 -1.57 -19.17
C SER A 92 -9.97 -3.09 -19.35
N PRO A 93 -10.05 -3.61 -20.58
CA PRO A 93 -9.85 -5.05 -20.83
C PRO A 93 -8.49 -5.58 -20.33
N ASN A 94 -7.48 -4.72 -20.17
CA ASN A 94 -6.14 -5.05 -19.70
C ASN A 94 -5.93 -4.75 -18.21
N HIS A 95 -7.00 -4.59 -17.43
CA HIS A 95 -6.91 -4.23 -16.01
C HIS A 95 -6.03 -5.19 -15.21
N ASP A 96 -6.17 -6.50 -15.42
CA ASP A 96 -5.38 -7.51 -14.70
C ASP A 96 -3.88 -7.40 -15.00
N GLU A 97 -3.50 -7.20 -16.25
CA GLU A 97 -2.10 -6.99 -16.63
C GLU A 97 -1.57 -5.67 -16.03
N ARG A 98 -2.36 -4.61 -16.05
CA ARG A 98 -1.99 -3.33 -15.41
C ARG A 98 -1.72 -3.49 -13.92
N MET A 99 -2.58 -4.22 -13.22
CA MET A 99 -2.43 -4.51 -11.79
C MET A 99 -1.16 -5.31 -11.51
N SER A 100 -0.94 -6.40 -12.25
CA SER A 100 0.21 -7.28 -12.07
C SER A 100 1.53 -6.58 -12.37
N LEU A 101 1.62 -5.84 -13.47
CA LEU A 101 2.82 -5.10 -13.83
C LEU A 101 3.11 -3.95 -12.87
N THR A 102 2.08 -3.31 -12.34
CA THR A 102 2.23 -2.23 -11.35
C THR A 102 2.72 -2.77 -10.01
N LEU A 103 2.21 -3.91 -9.56
CA LEU A 103 2.72 -4.58 -8.37
C LEU A 103 4.19 -4.97 -8.54
N GLU A 104 4.53 -5.59 -9.67
CA GLU A 104 5.93 -5.95 -9.99
C GLU A 104 6.84 -4.72 -9.98
N ALA A 105 6.39 -3.60 -10.54
CA ALA A 105 7.16 -2.36 -10.59
C ALA A 105 7.39 -1.75 -9.18
N ILE A 106 6.38 -1.73 -8.30
CA ILE A 106 6.58 -1.21 -6.93
C ILE A 106 7.46 -2.15 -6.10
N GLU A 107 7.32 -3.47 -6.25
CA GLU A 107 8.20 -4.44 -5.60
C GLU A 107 9.66 -4.26 -6.03
N LYS A 108 9.90 -4.05 -7.31
CA LYS A 108 11.23 -3.75 -7.85
C LYS A 108 11.82 -2.49 -7.24
N GLN A 109 11.03 -1.43 -7.13
CA GLN A 109 11.47 -0.17 -6.52
C GLN A 109 11.81 -0.36 -5.04
N LEU A 110 11.00 -1.10 -4.29
CA LEU A 110 11.26 -1.40 -2.89
C LEU A 110 12.53 -2.25 -2.71
N ASN A 111 12.76 -3.21 -3.59
CA ASN A 111 13.98 -4.02 -3.58
C ASN A 111 15.23 -3.19 -3.91
N LEU A 112 15.13 -2.18 -4.79
CA LEU A 112 16.23 -1.25 -5.04
C LEU A 112 16.60 -0.46 -3.78
N LEU A 113 15.60 0.07 -3.06
CA LEU A 113 15.82 0.76 -1.78
C LEU A 113 16.45 -0.18 -0.73
N SER A 114 15.97 -1.40 -0.64
CA SER A 114 16.51 -2.42 0.25
C SER A 114 17.96 -2.78 -0.09
N GLN A 115 18.29 -2.93 -1.35
CA GLN A 115 19.66 -3.19 -1.81
C GLN A 115 20.64 -2.07 -1.40
N GLU A 116 20.22 -0.82 -1.49
CA GLU A 116 21.06 0.32 -1.09
C GLU A 116 21.39 0.31 0.41
N VAL A 117 20.42 -0.06 1.25
CA VAL A 117 20.58 -0.02 2.72
C VAL A 117 21.13 -1.33 3.29
N HIS A 118 20.64 -2.47 2.81
CA HIS A 118 20.89 -3.79 3.38
C HIS A 118 21.65 -4.74 2.48
N ASN A 119 21.93 -4.38 1.23
CA ASN A 119 22.57 -5.23 0.22
C ASN A 119 21.84 -6.58 0.02
N ARG A 120 20.52 -6.56 0.11
CA ARG A 120 19.63 -7.70 -0.11
C ARG A 120 18.22 -7.21 -0.42
N ASP A 121 17.33 -8.10 -0.82
CA ASP A 121 15.93 -7.76 -1.05
C ASP A 121 15.17 -7.52 0.25
N ILE A 122 14.03 -6.85 0.13
CA ILE A 122 13.14 -6.53 1.23
C ILE A 122 12.63 -7.79 1.95
N ASN A 123 12.50 -7.73 3.27
CA ASN A 123 12.03 -8.87 4.06
C ASN A 123 10.58 -9.21 3.76
N PHE A 124 9.71 -8.21 3.77
CA PHE A 124 8.31 -8.39 3.42
C PHE A 124 7.62 -7.07 3.05
N ILE A 125 6.46 -7.21 2.43
CA ILE A 125 5.53 -6.14 2.12
C ILE A 125 4.22 -6.44 2.82
N MET A 126 3.71 -5.50 3.61
CA MET A 126 2.40 -5.59 4.23
C MET A 126 1.41 -4.63 3.60
N LEU A 127 0.13 -4.94 3.67
CA LEU A 127 -0.95 -4.02 3.34
C LEU A 127 -2.22 -4.33 4.12
N GLU A 128 -3.07 -3.32 4.22
CA GLU A 128 -4.39 -3.43 4.83
C GLU A 128 -5.43 -3.79 3.78
N VAL A 129 -6.31 -4.70 4.12
CA VAL A 129 -7.39 -5.17 3.25
C VAL A 129 -8.70 -5.11 4.05
N PRO A 130 -9.76 -4.46 3.53
CA PRO A 130 -11.05 -4.48 4.19
C PRO A 130 -11.50 -5.93 4.45
N LYS A 131 -12.18 -6.16 5.58
CA LYS A 131 -12.75 -7.46 5.87
C LYS A 131 -13.71 -7.91 4.78
N GLU A 132 -13.90 -9.21 4.64
CA GLU A 132 -14.90 -9.73 3.72
C GLU A 132 -16.27 -9.12 4.04
N PRO A 133 -16.99 -8.59 3.03
CA PRO A 133 -18.26 -7.97 3.28
C PRO A 133 -19.25 -9.02 3.79
N SER A 134 -19.96 -8.68 4.87
CA SER A 134 -21.13 -9.44 5.27
C SER A 134 -22.19 -9.38 4.16
N THR A 135 -23.01 -10.42 4.02
CA THR A 135 -23.95 -10.61 2.91
C THR A 135 -25.09 -9.58 2.84
N VAL A 136 -25.12 -8.58 3.72
CA VAL A 136 -26.20 -7.63 3.87
C VAL A 136 -25.71 -6.21 3.55
N ASP A 137 -26.38 -5.54 2.61
CA ASP A 137 -26.34 -4.09 2.34
C ASP A 137 -25.05 -3.48 1.74
N ILE A 138 -24.29 -4.21 0.93
CA ILE A 138 -23.22 -3.61 0.13
C ILE A 138 -23.61 -3.58 -1.35
N ASP A 139 -23.33 -2.45 -2.02
CA ASP A 139 -23.42 -2.33 -3.47
C ASP A 139 -22.59 -3.44 -4.16
N ASP A 140 -23.17 -4.08 -5.17
CA ASP A 140 -22.52 -5.15 -5.93
C ASP A 140 -21.18 -4.71 -6.54
N LYS A 141 -21.06 -3.46 -6.98
CA LYS A 141 -19.82 -2.90 -7.51
C LYS A 141 -18.72 -2.89 -6.46
N LEU A 142 -19.01 -2.47 -5.24
CA LEU A 142 -18.07 -2.49 -4.13
C LEU A 142 -17.69 -3.92 -3.73
N ARG A 143 -18.67 -4.81 -3.63
CA ARG A 143 -18.43 -6.23 -3.34
C ARG A 143 -17.48 -6.86 -4.34
N ASN A 144 -17.76 -6.69 -5.63
CA ASN A 144 -16.93 -7.24 -6.70
C ASN A 144 -15.50 -6.67 -6.67
N ALA A 145 -15.33 -5.38 -6.37
CA ALA A 145 -14.01 -4.76 -6.24
C ALA A 145 -13.22 -5.31 -5.04
N LEU A 146 -13.87 -5.56 -3.91
CA LEU A 146 -13.23 -6.13 -2.72
C LEU A 146 -12.85 -7.60 -2.93
N GLU A 147 -13.73 -8.39 -3.55
CA GLU A 147 -13.45 -9.79 -3.92
C GLU A 147 -12.29 -9.89 -4.92
N TYR A 148 -12.30 -9.05 -5.95
CA TYR A 148 -11.21 -8.96 -6.93
C TYR A 148 -9.88 -8.66 -6.24
N ARG A 149 -9.83 -7.68 -5.35
CA ARG A 149 -8.62 -7.28 -4.64
C ARG A 149 -8.05 -8.43 -3.80
N ARG A 150 -8.90 -9.14 -3.05
CA ARG A 150 -8.49 -10.32 -2.27
C ARG A 150 -7.91 -11.41 -3.16
N GLN A 151 -8.64 -11.78 -4.20
CA GLN A 151 -8.22 -12.82 -5.13
C GLN A 151 -6.88 -12.46 -5.80
N PHE A 152 -6.74 -11.23 -6.27
CA PHE A 152 -5.50 -10.72 -6.83
C PHE A 152 -4.32 -10.84 -5.87
N LEU A 153 -4.50 -10.48 -4.60
CA LEU A 153 -3.46 -10.57 -3.59
C LEU A 153 -3.06 -12.02 -3.31
N PHE A 154 -4.02 -12.94 -3.15
CA PHE A 154 -3.72 -14.37 -2.99
C PHE A 154 -2.97 -14.94 -4.19
N GLU A 155 -3.34 -14.59 -5.41
CA GLU A 155 -2.67 -15.03 -6.62
C GLU A 155 -1.24 -14.49 -6.75
N ASN A 156 -0.94 -13.39 -6.06
CA ASN A 156 0.39 -12.77 -6.03
C ASN A 156 1.16 -13.03 -4.73
N GLN A 157 0.89 -14.15 -4.07
CA GLN A 157 1.58 -14.69 -2.89
C GLN A 157 1.48 -13.81 -1.62
N PHE A 158 0.47 -12.98 -1.53
CA PHE A 158 0.12 -12.36 -0.26
C PHE A 158 -0.71 -13.33 0.58
N GLU A 159 -0.42 -13.40 1.86
CA GLU A 159 -1.12 -14.25 2.82
C GLU A 159 -1.79 -13.41 3.89
N LYS A 160 -3.02 -13.77 4.23
CA LYS A 160 -3.74 -13.16 5.34
C LYS A 160 -3.11 -13.59 6.66
N GLN A 161 -2.88 -12.63 7.56
CA GLN A 161 -2.34 -12.88 8.89
C GLN A 161 -3.48 -13.00 9.90
N ASP A 162 -3.53 -14.12 10.64
CA ASP A 162 -4.59 -14.41 11.59
C ASP A 162 -4.18 -14.18 13.07
N ASP A 163 -2.90 -13.99 13.35
CA ASP A 163 -2.34 -13.83 14.68
C ASP A 163 -2.33 -12.39 15.20
N ILE A 164 -2.67 -11.41 14.37
CA ILE A 164 -2.91 -10.03 14.78
C ILE A 164 -4.37 -9.66 14.47
N ASP A 165 -5.10 -9.23 15.49
CA ASP A 165 -6.41 -8.60 15.30
C ASP A 165 -6.21 -7.14 14.90
N TYR A 166 -5.96 -6.95 13.61
CA TYR A 166 -5.42 -5.70 13.06
C TYR A 166 -6.48 -4.59 13.01
N ILE A 167 -6.06 -3.39 13.42
CA ILE A 167 -6.93 -2.21 13.54
C ILE A 167 -6.40 -1.10 12.64
N HIS A 168 -7.24 -0.66 11.70
CA HIS A 168 -7.01 0.56 10.94
C HIS A 168 -7.43 1.77 11.76
N PRO A 169 -6.53 2.71 12.09
CA PRO A 169 -6.90 3.91 12.84
C PRO A 169 -7.70 4.84 11.93
N ASN A 170 -8.75 5.44 12.50
CA ASN A 170 -9.50 6.42 11.74
C ASN A 170 -8.80 7.78 11.77
N GLN A 171 -8.66 8.42 10.62
CA GLN A 171 -8.03 9.73 10.52
C GLN A 171 -8.89 10.86 11.11
N ASN A 172 -10.20 10.66 11.12
CA ASN A 172 -11.13 11.54 11.81
C ASN A 172 -11.29 11.08 13.26
N GLN A 173 -10.82 11.89 14.21
CA GLN A 173 -10.93 11.61 15.65
C GLN A 173 -12.38 11.33 16.14
N LYS A 174 -13.37 11.55 15.28
CA LYS A 174 -14.79 11.34 15.57
C LYS A 174 -15.32 9.97 15.15
N GLU A 175 -14.53 9.19 14.43
CA GLU A 175 -14.94 7.89 13.91
C GLU A 175 -14.22 6.76 14.64
N THR A 176 -14.90 5.65 14.82
CA THR A 176 -14.36 4.47 15.49
C THR A 176 -13.26 3.81 14.64
N PRO A 177 -12.13 3.39 15.24
CA PRO A 177 -11.15 2.57 14.53
C PRO A 177 -11.79 1.32 13.92
N GLN A 178 -11.32 0.93 12.75
CA GLN A 178 -11.91 -0.13 11.95
C GLN A 178 -11.06 -1.40 11.99
N LYS A 179 -11.67 -2.54 12.27
CA LYS A 179 -11.04 -3.85 12.11
C LYS A 179 -10.89 -4.15 10.62
N VAL A 180 -9.67 -4.46 10.18
CA VAL A 180 -9.34 -4.86 8.81
C VAL A 180 -8.43 -6.08 8.83
N ASP A 181 -8.22 -6.71 7.69
CA ASP A 181 -7.26 -7.79 7.57
C ASP A 181 -5.87 -7.26 7.20
N LEU A 182 -4.85 -7.88 7.77
CA LEU A 182 -3.46 -7.64 7.41
C LEU A 182 -3.01 -8.73 6.45
N PHE A 183 -2.50 -8.33 5.28
CA PHE A 183 -1.91 -9.23 4.29
C PHE A 183 -0.41 -8.99 4.20
N ILE A 184 0.38 -10.05 4.06
CA ILE A 184 1.82 -9.97 3.94
C ILE A 184 2.31 -10.88 2.82
N LYS A 185 3.21 -10.35 2.00
CA LYS A 185 4.08 -11.12 1.09
C LYS A 185 5.49 -11.11 1.64
N ALA A 186 5.97 -12.28 2.10
CA ALA A 186 7.27 -12.41 2.73
C ALA A 186 8.30 -13.02 1.78
N ASN A 187 9.52 -12.49 1.78
CA ASN A 187 10.68 -13.05 1.08
C ASN A 187 11.60 -13.83 2.03
N ILE A 188 11.32 -13.80 3.33
CA ILE A 188 12.04 -14.54 4.36
C ILE A 188 11.04 -15.29 5.24
N GLU A 189 11.51 -16.25 6.01
CA GLU A 189 10.72 -16.84 7.08
C GLU A 189 10.52 -15.80 8.19
N LEU A 190 9.27 -15.49 8.51
CA LEU A 190 8.91 -14.51 9.52
C LEU A 190 8.91 -15.17 10.91
N THR A 191 9.91 -14.87 11.71
CA THR A 191 9.85 -15.19 13.14
C THR A 191 8.87 -14.25 13.85
N LYS A 192 8.30 -14.69 14.95
CA LYS A 192 7.33 -13.90 15.73
C LYS A 192 7.86 -12.50 16.09
N ASP A 193 9.13 -12.42 16.47
CA ASP A 193 9.75 -11.16 16.88
C ASP A 193 9.97 -10.20 15.70
N ILE A 194 10.49 -10.69 14.58
CA ILE A 194 10.69 -9.90 13.36
C ILE A 194 9.35 -9.38 12.86
N TYR A 195 8.35 -10.23 12.80
CA TYR A 195 7.01 -9.92 12.34
C TYR A 195 6.36 -8.79 13.17
N GLY A 196 6.25 -8.97 14.48
CA GLY A 196 5.61 -8.00 15.37
C GLY A 196 6.32 -6.63 15.37
N THR A 197 7.64 -6.62 15.43
CA THR A 197 8.46 -5.40 15.40
C THR A 197 8.29 -4.66 14.07
N SER A 198 8.31 -5.38 12.95
CA SER A 198 8.20 -4.79 11.62
C SER A 198 6.80 -4.22 11.36
N VAL A 199 5.75 -4.93 11.75
CA VAL A 199 4.36 -4.43 11.64
C VAL A 199 4.19 -3.17 12.46
N LYS A 200 4.68 -3.14 13.70
CA LYS A 200 4.67 -1.96 14.56
C LYS A 200 5.40 -0.77 13.93
N SER A 201 6.60 -0.99 13.42
CA SER A 201 7.41 0.09 12.82
C SER A 201 6.74 0.69 11.59
N ASN A 202 6.18 -0.13 10.71
CA ASN A 202 5.42 0.33 9.54
C ASN A 202 4.15 1.07 9.94
N TYR A 203 3.45 0.60 10.95
CA TYR A 203 2.25 1.25 11.48
C TYR A 203 2.54 2.66 12.00
N ILE A 204 3.61 2.81 12.78
CA ILE A 204 4.05 4.11 13.29
C ILE A 204 4.51 5.01 12.15
N LEU A 205 5.30 4.50 11.21
CA LEU A 205 5.76 5.26 10.04
C LEU A 205 4.59 5.83 9.25
N LYS A 206 3.60 5.02 8.93
CA LYS A 206 2.43 5.49 8.17
C LYS A 206 1.56 6.43 8.98
N TYR A 207 1.12 6.02 10.16
CA TYR A 207 0.04 6.72 10.85
C TYR A 207 0.52 7.89 11.71
N VAL A 208 1.66 7.78 12.35
CA VAL A 208 2.21 8.90 13.14
C VAL A 208 2.98 9.87 12.25
N PHE A 209 3.95 9.37 11.50
CA PHE A 209 4.85 10.26 10.74
C PHE A 209 4.24 10.75 9.43
N ALA A 210 3.71 9.88 8.60
CA ALA A 210 3.15 10.28 7.31
C ALA A 210 1.77 10.95 7.46
N ASN A 211 0.85 10.32 8.20
CA ASN A 211 -0.52 10.80 8.32
C ASN A 211 -0.68 11.85 9.43
N GLY A 212 0.25 11.95 10.37
CA GLY A 212 0.22 12.94 11.45
C GLY A 212 -0.81 12.66 12.53
N ILE A 213 -1.22 11.40 12.70
CA ILE A 213 -2.12 11.02 13.80
C ILE A 213 -1.34 11.03 15.11
N SER A 214 -1.93 11.58 16.17
CA SER A 214 -1.31 11.68 17.48
C SER A 214 -0.92 10.30 18.04
N ARG A 215 0.24 10.26 18.70
CA ARG A 215 0.69 9.06 19.44
C ARG A 215 -0.30 8.64 20.53
N GLU A 216 -1.01 9.57 21.11
CA GLU A 216 -2.06 9.30 22.10
C GLU A 216 -3.21 8.47 21.56
N ILE A 217 -3.45 8.53 20.24
CA ILE A 217 -4.43 7.70 19.52
C ILE A 217 -3.80 6.38 19.10
N ILE A 218 -2.59 6.42 18.55
CA ILE A 218 -1.94 5.26 17.91
C ILE A 218 -1.41 4.25 18.94
N TYR A 219 -0.79 4.68 20.03
CA TYR A 219 -0.18 3.75 21.00
C TYR A 219 -1.20 2.84 21.70
N PRO A 220 -2.40 3.31 22.10
CA PRO A 220 -3.44 2.41 22.60
C PRO A 220 -3.86 1.33 21.60
N LEU A 221 -3.92 1.65 20.30
CA LEU A 221 -4.24 0.68 19.25
C LEU A 221 -3.14 -0.38 19.09
N LEU A 222 -1.87 0.03 19.13
CA LEU A 222 -0.73 -0.89 19.11
C LEU A 222 -0.77 -1.86 20.32
N LYS A 223 -1.12 -1.35 21.48
CA LYS A 223 -1.28 -2.15 22.69
C LYS A 223 -2.42 -3.16 22.55
N GLU A 224 -3.56 -2.74 22.01
CA GLU A 224 -4.71 -3.62 21.75
C GLU A 224 -4.35 -4.73 20.76
N MET A 225 -3.54 -4.44 19.75
CA MET A 225 -3.01 -5.43 18.80
C MET A 225 -1.86 -6.28 19.34
N ASN A 226 -1.43 -6.09 20.60
CA ASN A 226 -0.23 -6.69 21.19
C ASN A 226 1.10 -6.38 20.46
N LEU A 227 1.16 -5.25 19.80
CA LEU A 227 2.34 -4.72 19.13
C LEU A 227 3.02 -3.67 20.05
N ARG A 228 3.87 -4.11 20.96
CA ARG A 228 4.55 -3.27 21.97
C ARG A 228 5.99 -2.93 21.58
#